data_9cca996106b304ce5a982d26277b5720
#
_entry.id   9cca996106b304ce5a982d26277b5720
#
_cell.length_a   1.000
_cell.length_b   1.000
_cell.length_c   1.000
_cell.angle_alpha   90.00
_cell.angle_beta   90.00
_cell.angle_gamma   90.00
#
_symmetry.space_group_name_H-M   'P 1'
#
loop_
_entity.id
_entity.type
_entity.pdbx_description
1 polymer ?
#
loop_
_entity_poly.entity_id
_entity_poly.type
_entity_poly.pdbx_seq_one_letter_code
_entity_poly.pdbx_strand_id
1 'polypeptide(L)'
;MPSTPVQRVPTPEYLNTVEREEELGRLRNQARIRKSLLVHGSEGVGKSRLLQTFVGSQPLAVYIAQMRSPREFVMTLIQALHSADGKVKLPENIADLSTSSLKGIVHRALDTRPFLMVLDHLDAPSRVVTGMIKDLHYYGRTPVIFASRSPHMEDIGALRPLCANKAERLEVKNFPPQVALEFAQREAERTELWASNLETVLPSLVEWSDGNPGAILHMLKMAQLPQYRAGDQLKSHILYVDYRMGRR
;
A
#
# COMPACT_ATOMS: atom_id res chain seq x y z
N MET A 1 15.12 -22.15 -10.90
CA MET A 1 13.93 -21.30 -11.03
C MET A 1 14.43 -19.87 -11.19
N PRO A 2 14.07 -19.13 -12.24
CA PRO A 2 14.53 -17.77 -12.40
C PRO A 2 13.96 -16.90 -11.28
N SER A 3 14.84 -16.19 -10.58
CA SER A 3 14.50 -15.19 -9.57
C SER A 3 13.69 -14.08 -10.25
N THR A 4 12.45 -13.89 -9.81
CA THR A 4 11.62 -12.76 -10.23
C THR A 4 12.37 -11.47 -9.85
N PRO A 5 12.71 -10.58 -10.78
CA PRO A 5 13.38 -9.35 -10.44
C PRO A 5 12.47 -8.54 -9.51
N VAL A 6 13.03 -8.02 -8.41
CA VAL A 6 12.37 -7.02 -7.58
C VAL A 6 12.10 -5.82 -8.48
N GLN A 7 10.89 -5.73 -9.01
CA GLN A 7 10.48 -4.59 -9.80
C GLN A 7 10.58 -3.36 -8.89
N ARG A 8 11.47 -2.40 -9.24
CA ARG A 8 11.17 -1.00 -8.92
C ARG A 8 9.77 -0.78 -9.48
N VAL A 9 8.79 -0.63 -8.60
CA VAL A 9 7.43 -0.34 -9.03
C VAL A 9 7.54 0.93 -9.85
N PRO A 10 7.34 0.89 -11.18
CA PRO A 10 7.34 2.11 -11.95
C PRO A 10 6.21 2.93 -11.36
N THR A 11 6.52 4.11 -10.86
CA THR A 11 5.49 5.07 -10.46
C THR A 11 4.91 5.56 -11.78
N PRO A 12 3.72 5.15 -12.18
CA PRO A 12 3.12 5.67 -13.39
C PRO A 12 3.01 7.19 -13.24
N GLU A 13 3.42 7.96 -14.24
CA GLU A 13 3.44 9.44 -14.23
C GLU A 13 2.08 10.09 -13.90
N TYR A 14 0.98 9.34 -14.10
CA TYR A 14 -0.39 9.77 -13.78
C TYR A 14 -0.78 9.60 -12.30
N LEU A 15 0.16 9.21 -11.44
CA LEU A 15 -0.05 9.01 -10.00
C LEU A 15 0.15 10.31 -9.20
N ASN A 16 -0.12 11.45 -9.78
CA ASN A 16 -0.19 12.69 -9.02
C ASN A 16 -1.25 12.52 -7.92
N THR A 17 -0.75 12.29 -6.73
CA THR A 17 -1.52 12.11 -5.49
C THR A 17 -1.94 13.47 -4.93
N VAL A 18 -2.40 14.37 -5.81
CA VAL A 18 -2.86 15.71 -5.41
C VAL A 18 -3.89 15.60 -4.30
N GLU A 19 -4.68 14.53 -4.32
CA GLU A 19 -5.72 14.27 -3.33
C GLU A 19 -5.20 13.75 -1.97
N ARG A 20 -3.88 13.49 -1.82
CA ARG A 20 -3.26 12.88 -0.62
C ARG A 20 -2.01 13.63 -0.14
N GLU A 21 -1.89 14.91 -0.48
CA GLU A 21 -0.69 15.69 -0.10
C GLU A 21 -0.56 15.86 1.42
N GLU A 22 -1.68 15.95 2.16
CA GLU A 22 -1.63 16.02 3.63
C GLU A 22 -1.06 14.73 4.22
N GLU A 23 -1.57 13.57 3.77
CA GLU A 23 -1.09 12.26 4.22
C GLU A 23 0.37 12.03 3.83
N LEU A 24 0.77 12.40 2.60
CA LEU A 24 2.16 12.36 2.16
C LEU A 24 3.06 13.29 3.00
N GLY A 25 2.58 14.48 3.32
CA GLY A 25 3.26 15.41 4.20
C GLY A 25 3.51 14.81 5.58
N ARG A 26 2.53 14.13 6.17
CA ARG A 26 2.66 13.42 7.43
C ARG A 26 3.67 12.27 7.35
N LEU A 27 3.64 11.47 6.28
CA LEU A 27 4.62 10.39 6.03
C LEU A 27 6.04 10.95 5.95
N ARG A 28 6.26 12.00 5.15
CA ARG A 28 7.55 12.67 5.00
C ARG A 28 8.08 13.22 6.33
N ASN A 29 7.19 13.81 7.13
CA ASN A 29 7.58 14.34 8.45
C ASN A 29 7.98 13.21 9.41
N GLN A 30 7.22 12.11 9.48
CA GLN A 30 7.57 10.96 10.33
C GLN A 30 8.89 10.31 9.90
N ALA A 31 9.14 10.18 8.60
CA ALA A 31 10.41 9.72 8.08
C ALA A 31 11.57 10.62 8.49
N ARG A 32 11.39 11.94 8.38
CA ARG A 32 12.41 12.95 8.75
C ARG A 32 12.79 12.88 10.23
N ILE A 33 11.81 12.73 11.12
CA ILE A 33 12.04 12.60 12.58
C ILE A 33 12.34 11.16 13.01
N ARG A 34 12.45 10.24 12.06
CA ARG A 34 12.77 8.81 12.26
C ARG A 34 11.85 8.12 13.28
N LYS A 35 10.55 8.37 13.20
CA LYS A 35 9.53 7.72 14.02
C LYS A 35 8.69 6.76 13.21
N SER A 36 8.25 5.69 13.84
CA SER A 36 7.32 4.74 13.24
C SER A 36 5.92 5.34 13.09
N LEU A 37 5.15 4.84 12.11
CA LEU A 37 3.80 5.29 11.81
C LEU A 37 2.94 4.12 11.35
N LEU A 38 1.76 4.00 11.91
CA LEU A 38 0.70 3.14 11.38
C LEU A 38 -0.15 3.94 10.37
N VAL A 39 -0.26 3.42 9.15
CA VAL A 39 -1.21 3.89 8.14
C VAL A 39 -2.41 2.94 8.15
N HIS A 40 -3.60 3.42 8.46
CA HIS A 40 -4.77 2.55 8.55
C HIS A 40 -5.98 3.15 7.81
N GLY A 41 -6.94 2.30 7.51
CA GLY A 41 -8.17 2.69 6.81
C GLY A 41 -8.80 1.49 6.09
N SER A 42 -10.01 1.66 5.60
CA SER A 42 -10.78 0.61 4.94
C SER A 42 -10.04 0.00 3.75
N GLU A 43 -10.47 -1.17 3.33
CA GLU A 43 -9.99 -1.77 2.09
C GLU A 43 -10.33 -0.89 0.88
N GLY A 44 -9.42 -0.82 -0.10
CA GLY A 44 -9.61 -0.01 -1.30
C GLY A 44 -9.39 1.50 -1.13
N VAL A 45 -9.16 2.01 0.09
CA VAL A 45 -9.01 3.46 0.35
C VAL A 45 -7.73 4.07 -0.24
N GLY A 46 -6.80 3.24 -0.73
CA GLY A 46 -5.58 3.68 -1.39
C GLY A 46 -4.31 3.70 -0.53
N LYS A 47 -4.26 2.96 0.60
CA LYS A 47 -3.06 2.88 1.47
C LYS A 47 -1.81 2.44 0.72
N SER A 48 -1.89 1.34 -0.03
CA SER A 48 -0.75 0.81 -0.81
C SER A 48 -0.23 1.83 -1.82
N ARG A 49 -1.14 2.53 -2.49
CA ARG A 49 -0.81 3.58 -3.44
C ARG A 49 -0.07 4.75 -2.76
N LEU A 50 -0.60 5.20 -1.64
CA LEU A 50 0.00 6.26 -0.83
C LEU A 50 1.43 5.87 -0.39
N LEU A 51 1.63 4.64 0.10
CA LEU A 51 2.93 4.15 0.53
C LEU A 51 3.91 4.01 -0.64
N GLN A 52 3.48 3.52 -1.80
CA GLN A 52 4.32 3.40 -3.00
C GLN A 52 4.78 4.78 -3.51
N THR A 53 3.87 5.75 -3.56
CA THR A 53 4.20 7.13 -3.92
C THR A 53 5.20 7.75 -2.93
N PHE A 54 4.98 7.54 -1.64
CA PHE A 54 5.90 7.99 -0.61
C PHE A 54 7.30 7.38 -0.79
N VAL A 55 7.41 6.06 -0.95
CA VAL A 55 8.68 5.34 -1.13
C VAL A 55 9.43 5.84 -2.37
N GLY A 56 8.73 6.11 -3.47
CA GLY A 56 9.32 6.66 -4.70
C GLY A 56 10.05 7.98 -4.50
N SER A 57 9.69 8.74 -3.45
CA SER A 57 10.33 10.01 -3.08
C SER A 57 11.40 9.88 -1.99
N GLN A 58 11.68 8.66 -1.48
CA GLN A 58 12.57 8.42 -0.35
C GLN A 58 13.73 7.48 -0.73
N PRO A 59 14.96 7.95 -0.86
CA PRO A 59 16.07 7.16 -1.44
C PRO A 59 16.45 5.92 -0.64
N LEU A 60 16.24 5.91 0.68
CA LEU A 60 16.57 4.78 1.56
C LEU A 60 15.34 4.12 2.18
N ALA A 61 14.18 4.29 1.57
CA ALA A 61 12.98 3.56 1.96
C ALA A 61 12.94 2.21 1.25
N VAL A 62 12.70 1.15 2.01
CA VAL A 62 12.51 -0.21 1.51
C VAL A 62 11.05 -0.61 1.64
N TYR A 63 10.43 -1.00 0.54
CA TYR A 63 9.02 -1.35 0.48
C TYR A 63 8.84 -2.87 0.41
N ILE A 64 8.00 -3.40 1.30
CA ILE A 64 7.63 -4.81 1.35
C ILE A 64 6.11 -4.91 1.21
N ALA A 65 5.66 -5.43 0.08
CA ALA A 65 4.24 -5.51 -0.26
C ALA A 65 3.48 -6.57 0.53
N GLN A 66 4.09 -7.72 0.78
CA GLN A 66 3.47 -8.85 1.48
C GLN A 66 4.50 -9.65 2.27
N MET A 67 4.03 -10.26 3.36
CA MET A 67 4.84 -11.11 4.24
C MET A 67 4.11 -12.41 4.52
N ARG A 68 4.43 -13.46 3.76
CA ARG A 68 3.77 -14.78 3.90
C ARG A 68 4.41 -15.64 4.97
N SER A 69 5.72 -15.60 5.09
CA SER A 69 6.48 -16.36 6.09
C SER A 69 7.64 -15.56 6.67
N PRO A 70 8.13 -15.92 7.86
CA PRO A 70 9.28 -15.25 8.47
C PRO A 70 10.55 -15.28 7.59
N ARG A 71 10.80 -16.40 6.92
CA ARG A 71 11.95 -16.55 6.02
C ARG A 71 11.82 -15.68 4.78
N GLU A 72 10.65 -15.70 4.14
CA GLU A 72 10.33 -14.88 2.98
C GLU A 72 10.46 -13.40 3.32
N PHE A 73 9.95 -12.96 4.47
CA PHE A 73 10.09 -11.60 4.95
C PHE A 73 11.55 -11.15 4.98
N VAL A 74 12.45 -11.94 5.59
CA VAL A 74 13.86 -11.58 5.69
C VAL A 74 14.55 -11.59 4.32
N MET A 75 14.24 -12.55 3.46
CA MET A 75 14.78 -12.60 2.09
C MET A 75 14.34 -11.40 1.26
N THR A 76 13.05 -11.08 1.28
CA THR A 76 12.50 -9.90 0.57
C THR A 76 13.13 -8.60 1.12
N LEU A 77 13.33 -8.53 2.43
CA LEU A 77 13.96 -7.35 3.05
C LEU A 77 15.41 -7.18 2.58
N ILE A 78 16.21 -8.26 2.50
CA ILE A 78 17.59 -8.19 1.99
C ILE A 78 17.61 -7.71 0.53
N GLN A 79 16.71 -8.23 -0.31
CA GLN A 79 16.58 -7.82 -1.70
C GLN A 79 16.20 -6.35 -1.83
N ALA A 80 15.24 -5.90 -1.01
CA ALA A 80 14.79 -4.51 -1.00
C ALA A 80 15.90 -3.55 -0.50
N LEU A 81 16.67 -3.94 0.51
CA LEU A 81 17.84 -3.19 1.00
C LEU A 81 18.92 -3.08 -0.08
N HIS A 82 19.23 -4.17 -0.78
CA HIS A 82 20.16 -4.14 -1.91
C HIS A 82 19.68 -3.25 -3.05
N SER A 83 18.41 -3.29 -3.37
CA SER A 83 17.81 -2.45 -4.43
C SER A 83 17.82 -0.96 -4.07
N ALA A 84 17.65 -0.63 -2.78
CA ALA A 84 17.70 0.74 -2.29
C ALA A 84 19.14 1.29 -2.16
N ASP A 85 20.09 0.43 -1.78
CA ASP A 85 21.52 0.77 -1.74
C ASP A 85 22.34 -0.42 -2.25
N GLY A 86 22.88 -0.33 -3.46
CA GLY A 86 23.72 -1.37 -4.09
C GLY A 86 24.99 -1.75 -3.31
N LYS A 87 25.30 -1.02 -2.22
CA LYS A 87 26.40 -1.40 -1.30
C LYS A 87 26.03 -2.56 -0.38
N VAL A 88 24.74 -2.82 -0.19
CA VAL A 88 24.26 -4.02 0.52
C VAL A 88 24.48 -5.22 -0.38
N LYS A 89 25.48 -6.06 -0.05
CA LYS A 89 25.81 -7.24 -0.86
C LYS A 89 24.73 -8.31 -0.70
N LEU A 90 24.24 -8.80 -1.84
CA LEU A 90 23.44 -10.02 -1.88
C LEU A 90 24.37 -11.24 -1.80
N PRO A 91 24.11 -12.20 -0.89
CA PRO A 91 24.80 -13.48 -0.91
C PRO A 91 24.48 -14.25 -2.21
N GLU A 92 25.49 -14.90 -2.81
CA GLU A 92 25.30 -15.70 -4.02
C GLU A 92 24.27 -16.83 -3.81
N ASN A 93 24.27 -17.45 -2.63
CA ASN A 93 23.38 -18.55 -2.27
C ASN A 93 22.42 -18.17 -1.14
N ILE A 94 21.69 -17.06 -1.29
CA ILE A 94 20.74 -16.56 -0.28
C ILE A 94 19.67 -17.61 0.11
N ALA A 95 19.31 -18.50 -0.83
CA ALA A 95 18.32 -19.56 -0.61
C ALA A 95 18.82 -20.64 0.36
N ASP A 96 20.12 -20.86 0.47
CA ASP A 96 20.72 -21.92 1.29
C ASP A 96 21.04 -21.44 2.72
N LEU A 97 21.01 -20.12 2.94
CA LEU A 97 21.32 -19.55 4.25
C LEU A 97 20.23 -19.83 5.28
N SER A 98 20.65 -20.08 6.52
CA SER A 98 19.70 -20.15 7.64
C SER A 98 19.00 -18.81 7.88
N THR A 99 17.81 -18.84 8.46
CA THR A 99 17.09 -17.62 8.84
C THR A 99 17.90 -16.74 9.80
N SER A 100 18.70 -17.34 10.67
CA SER A 100 19.61 -16.62 11.57
C SER A 100 20.70 -15.88 10.80
N SER A 101 21.33 -16.54 9.83
CA SER A 101 22.35 -15.93 8.97
C SER A 101 21.78 -14.77 8.16
N LEU A 102 20.57 -14.95 7.61
CA LEU A 102 19.84 -13.90 6.88
C LEU A 102 19.54 -12.69 7.78
N LYS A 103 19.09 -12.91 9.02
CA LYS A 103 18.89 -11.81 9.99
C LYS A 103 20.18 -11.04 10.25
N GLY A 104 21.32 -11.74 10.40
CA GLY A 104 22.64 -11.10 10.58
C GLY A 104 23.03 -10.20 9.41
N ILE A 105 22.65 -10.55 8.17
CA ILE A 105 22.87 -9.69 7.00
C ILE A 105 22.02 -8.42 7.09
N VAL A 106 20.73 -8.56 7.44
CA VAL A 106 19.82 -7.41 7.60
C VAL A 106 20.33 -6.45 8.67
N HIS A 107 20.70 -6.96 9.85
CA HIS A 107 21.23 -6.11 10.92
C HIS A 107 22.46 -5.32 10.48
N ARG A 108 23.45 -5.99 9.87
CA ARG A 108 24.64 -5.29 9.35
C ARG A 108 24.30 -4.23 8.31
N ALA A 109 23.33 -4.48 7.43
CA ALA A 109 22.91 -3.49 6.45
C ALA A 109 22.25 -2.27 7.12
N LEU A 110 21.36 -2.50 8.09
CA LEU A 110 20.66 -1.43 8.82
C LEU A 110 21.58 -0.61 9.70
N ASP A 111 22.69 -1.20 10.22
CA ASP A 111 23.69 -0.50 11.02
C ASP A 111 24.54 0.47 10.17
N THR A 112 24.67 0.21 8.87
CA THR A 112 25.52 1.04 7.99
C THR A 112 24.80 2.24 7.37
N ARG A 113 23.46 2.21 7.28
CA ARG A 113 22.66 3.21 6.60
C ARG A 113 21.33 3.48 7.33
N PRO A 114 20.85 4.72 7.30
CA PRO A 114 19.59 5.11 7.97
C PRO A 114 18.35 4.71 7.16
N PHE A 115 18.19 3.42 6.84
CA PHE A 115 17.05 2.93 6.13
C PHE A 115 15.72 3.22 6.84
N LEU A 116 14.63 3.23 6.08
CA LEU A 116 13.25 3.29 6.52
C LEU A 116 12.51 2.06 5.98
N MET A 117 11.88 1.29 6.84
CA MET A 117 11.05 0.16 6.41
C MET A 117 9.62 0.61 6.17
N VAL A 118 9.05 0.22 5.02
CA VAL A 118 7.66 0.43 4.67
C VAL A 118 7.02 -0.93 4.40
N LEU A 119 6.11 -1.34 5.28
CA LEU A 119 5.46 -2.65 5.27
C LEU A 119 3.99 -2.49 4.89
N ASP A 120 3.59 -3.05 3.77
CA ASP A 120 2.21 -3.01 3.33
C ASP A 120 1.46 -4.31 3.68
N HIS A 121 0.13 -4.27 3.66
CA HIS A 121 -0.74 -5.41 3.94
C HIS A 121 -0.39 -6.19 5.22
N LEU A 122 -0.13 -5.47 6.32
CA LEU A 122 0.22 -6.04 7.60
C LEU A 122 -1.05 -6.30 8.43
N ASP A 123 -1.88 -7.24 7.96
CA ASP A 123 -3.09 -7.65 8.65
C ASP A 123 -2.83 -8.96 9.42
N ALA A 124 -3.04 -8.91 10.74
CA ALA A 124 -2.83 -10.03 11.66
C ALA A 124 -1.48 -10.78 11.50
N PRO A 125 -0.34 -10.07 11.55
CA PRO A 125 0.96 -10.68 11.32
C PRO A 125 1.27 -11.75 12.38
N SER A 126 1.97 -12.83 11.97
CA SER A 126 2.37 -13.88 12.89
C SER A 126 3.27 -13.33 14.00
N ARG A 127 3.24 -13.97 15.18
CA ARG A 127 4.09 -13.59 16.33
C ARG A 127 5.58 -13.52 15.97
N VAL A 128 6.03 -14.42 15.11
CA VAL A 128 7.44 -14.48 14.67
C VAL A 128 7.80 -13.27 13.81
N VAL A 129 6.98 -12.94 12.81
CA VAL A 129 7.17 -11.74 11.96
C VAL A 129 7.10 -10.48 12.82
N THR A 130 6.12 -10.38 13.72
CA THR A 130 6.00 -9.25 14.64
C THR A 130 7.24 -9.09 15.53
N GLY A 131 7.78 -10.20 16.06
CA GLY A 131 9.03 -10.20 16.83
C GLY A 131 10.18 -9.65 15.98
N MET A 132 10.33 -10.13 14.74
CA MET A 132 11.39 -9.65 13.83
C MET A 132 11.27 -8.14 13.53
N ILE A 133 10.07 -7.64 13.26
CA ILE A 133 9.85 -6.20 13.02
C ILE A 133 10.24 -5.38 14.25
N LYS A 134 9.86 -5.85 15.44
CA LYS A 134 10.23 -5.19 16.70
C LYS A 134 11.73 -5.22 16.96
N ASP A 135 12.39 -6.33 16.70
CA ASP A 135 13.85 -6.44 16.81
C ASP A 135 14.57 -5.42 15.89
N LEU A 136 14.14 -5.33 14.64
CA LEU A 136 14.69 -4.37 13.68
C LEU A 136 14.41 -2.92 14.09
N HIS A 137 13.25 -2.64 14.70
CA HIS A 137 12.91 -1.32 15.20
C HIS A 137 13.73 -0.95 16.44
N TYR A 138 13.74 -1.78 17.48
CA TYR A 138 14.35 -1.43 18.77
C TYR A 138 15.86 -1.56 18.76
N TYR A 139 16.42 -2.63 18.19
CA TYR A 139 17.86 -2.86 18.15
C TYR A 139 18.51 -2.21 16.93
N GLY A 140 17.88 -2.29 15.75
CA GLY A 140 18.39 -1.67 14.53
C GLY A 140 18.06 -0.17 14.42
N ARG A 141 17.33 0.42 15.39
CA ARG A 141 16.86 1.81 15.37
C ARG A 141 16.22 2.23 14.04
N THR A 142 15.60 1.28 13.36
CA THR A 142 15.00 1.48 12.04
C THR A 142 13.54 1.86 12.20
N PRO A 143 13.12 3.05 11.76
CA PRO A 143 11.71 3.41 11.78
C PRO A 143 10.91 2.53 10.83
N VAL A 144 9.67 2.22 11.22
CA VAL A 144 8.77 1.35 10.47
C VAL A 144 7.48 2.09 10.18
N ILE A 145 7.17 2.30 8.91
CA ILE A 145 5.85 2.70 8.45
C ILE A 145 5.12 1.44 8.02
N PHE A 146 3.95 1.17 8.58
CA PHE A 146 3.23 -0.06 8.25
C PHE A 146 1.75 0.20 8.01
N ALA A 147 1.19 -0.49 7.02
CA ALA A 147 -0.22 -0.38 6.66
C ALA A 147 -1.03 -1.56 7.21
N SER A 148 -2.17 -1.24 7.81
CA SER A 148 -3.14 -2.22 8.28
C SER A 148 -4.57 -1.74 8.02
N ARG A 149 -5.54 -2.61 8.25
CA ARG A 149 -6.97 -2.29 8.11
C ARG A 149 -7.42 -1.34 9.20
N SER A 150 -6.99 -1.56 10.42
CA SER A 150 -7.35 -0.74 11.58
C SER A 150 -6.21 -0.67 12.61
N PRO A 151 -6.30 0.24 13.62
CA PRO A 151 -5.36 0.29 14.73
C PRO A 151 -5.70 -0.71 15.85
N HIS A 152 -6.65 -1.62 15.63
CA HIS A 152 -7.06 -2.60 16.65
C HIS A 152 -6.07 -3.75 16.79
N MET A 153 -6.07 -4.37 17.97
CA MET A 153 -5.17 -5.45 18.33
C MET A 153 -5.33 -6.66 17.39
N GLU A 154 -6.52 -6.87 16.86
CA GLU A 154 -6.83 -7.95 15.92
C GLU A 154 -6.04 -7.82 14.61
N ASP A 155 -5.86 -6.58 14.14
CA ASP A 155 -5.19 -6.29 12.86
C ASP A 155 -3.67 -6.10 13.03
N ILE A 156 -3.21 -5.42 14.09
CA ILE A 156 -1.79 -5.07 14.26
C ILE A 156 -1.05 -5.89 15.30
N GLY A 157 -1.77 -6.65 16.12
CA GLY A 157 -1.20 -7.55 17.11
C GLY A 157 -0.18 -6.87 18.03
N ALA A 158 0.94 -7.53 18.24
CA ALA A 158 2.02 -7.04 19.11
C ALA A 158 2.82 -5.85 18.54
N LEU A 159 2.48 -5.30 17.38
CA LEU A 159 3.06 -4.05 16.85
C LEU A 159 2.44 -2.79 17.47
N ARG A 160 1.37 -2.93 18.24
CA ARG A 160 0.69 -1.81 18.92
C ARG A 160 1.64 -0.82 19.64
N PRO A 161 2.71 -1.25 20.30
CA PRO A 161 3.65 -0.32 20.95
C PRO A 161 4.35 0.62 19.97
N LEU A 162 4.48 0.27 18.67
CA LEU A 162 5.08 1.11 17.63
C LEU A 162 4.18 2.27 17.18
N CYS A 163 2.90 2.24 17.58
CA CYS A 163 1.89 3.24 17.23
C CYS A 163 0.94 3.50 18.41
N ALA A 164 1.50 3.58 19.64
CA ALA A 164 0.71 3.76 20.85
C ALA A 164 -0.04 5.10 20.87
N ASN A 165 0.60 6.17 20.41
CA ASN A 165 0.07 7.50 20.41
C ASN A 165 -0.74 7.80 19.13
N LYS A 166 -1.75 8.69 19.23
CA LYS A 166 -2.51 9.13 18.06
C LYS A 166 -1.64 9.78 16.98
N ALA A 167 -0.59 10.50 17.37
CA ALA A 167 0.36 11.11 16.44
C ALA A 167 1.14 10.09 15.58
N GLU A 168 1.24 8.84 16.05
CA GLU A 168 1.88 7.71 15.37
C GLU A 168 0.89 6.91 14.51
N ARG A 169 -0.30 7.47 14.25
CA ARG A 169 -1.36 6.87 13.43
C ARG A 169 -1.82 7.85 12.36
N LEU A 170 -1.92 7.37 11.15
CA LEU A 170 -2.47 8.09 10.01
C LEU A 170 -3.67 7.32 9.49
N GLU A 171 -4.85 7.88 9.68
CA GLU A 171 -6.06 7.34 9.08
C GLU A 171 -6.19 7.85 7.65
N VAL A 172 -6.28 6.93 6.70
CA VAL A 172 -6.58 7.22 5.30
C VAL A 172 -8.08 7.01 5.09
N LYS A 173 -8.78 8.08 4.78
CA LYS A 173 -10.24 8.09 4.61
C LYS A 173 -10.62 7.98 3.13
N ASN A 174 -11.88 7.63 2.88
CA ASN A 174 -12.48 7.78 1.56
C ASN A 174 -12.37 9.22 1.07
N PHE A 175 -12.38 9.42 -0.23
CA PHE A 175 -12.38 10.77 -0.81
C PHE A 175 -13.69 11.51 -0.48
N PRO A 176 -13.63 12.83 -0.22
CA PRO A 176 -14.82 13.66 -0.22
C PRO A 176 -15.56 13.56 -1.57
N PRO A 177 -16.89 13.77 -1.62
CA PRO A 177 -17.68 13.54 -2.83
C PRO A 177 -17.14 14.23 -4.08
N GLN A 178 -16.71 15.48 -3.96
CA GLN A 178 -16.17 16.25 -5.08
C GLN A 178 -14.85 15.67 -5.59
N VAL A 179 -13.93 15.36 -4.70
CA VAL A 179 -12.62 14.73 -5.04
C VAL A 179 -12.84 13.34 -5.64
N ALA A 180 -13.79 12.58 -5.11
CA ALA A 180 -14.17 11.27 -5.62
C ALA A 180 -14.72 11.35 -7.05
N LEU A 181 -15.53 12.39 -7.35
CA LEU A 181 -16.08 12.61 -8.69
C LEU A 181 -14.98 13.00 -9.68
N GLU A 182 -14.10 13.92 -9.33
CA GLU A 182 -12.93 14.28 -10.15
C GLU A 182 -12.02 13.09 -10.42
N PHE A 183 -11.82 12.25 -9.39
CA PHE A 183 -11.08 11.00 -9.53
C PHE A 183 -11.77 10.03 -10.50
N ALA A 184 -13.10 9.84 -10.37
CA ALA A 184 -13.88 8.96 -11.23
C ALA A 184 -13.86 9.43 -12.69
N GLN A 185 -13.99 10.73 -12.94
CA GLN A 185 -13.91 11.34 -14.28
C GLN A 185 -12.54 11.08 -14.92
N ARG A 186 -11.45 11.41 -14.21
CA ARG A 186 -10.08 11.20 -14.67
C ARG A 186 -9.79 9.72 -14.99
N GLU A 187 -10.27 8.81 -14.15
CA GLU A 187 -10.08 7.38 -14.39
C GLU A 187 -10.94 6.86 -15.54
N ALA A 188 -12.14 7.39 -15.74
CA ALA A 188 -12.96 7.09 -16.90
C ALA A 188 -12.28 7.54 -18.20
N GLU A 189 -11.76 8.77 -18.23
CA GLU A 189 -10.98 9.31 -19.36
C GLU A 189 -9.74 8.45 -19.64
N ARG A 190 -8.95 8.13 -18.61
CA ARG A 190 -7.73 7.32 -18.72
C ARG A 190 -7.99 5.92 -19.28
N THR A 191 -9.14 5.36 -18.99
CA THR A 191 -9.56 4.03 -19.46
C THR A 191 -10.41 4.09 -20.72
N GLU A 192 -10.53 5.28 -21.33
CA GLU A 192 -11.34 5.52 -22.53
C GLU A 192 -12.78 5.02 -22.38
N LEU A 193 -13.31 5.07 -21.15
CA LEU A 193 -14.70 4.68 -20.89
C LEU A 193 -15.63 5.74 -21.44
N TRP A 194 -16.36 5.39 -22.51
CA TRP A 194 -17.35 6.26 -23.10
C TRP A 194 -18.76 5.65 -22.97
N ALA A 195 -19.74 6.48 -22.63
CA ALA A 195 -21.16 6.18 -22.71
C ALA A 195 -21.95 7.47 -22.77
N SER A 196 -23.10 7.47 -23.46
CA SER A 196 -23.93 8.68 -23.62
C SER A 196 -24.53 9.17 -22.31
N ASN A 197 -24.66 8.30 -21.29
CA ASN A 197 -25.15 8.62 -19.95
C ASN A 197 -24.02 8.65 -18.88
N LEU A 198 -22.76 8.76 -19.29
CA LEU A 198 -21.63 8.68 -18.35
C LEU A 198 -21.67 9.78 -17.28
N GLU A 199 -22.02 11.00 -17.66
CA GLU A 199 -22.13 12.16 -16.75
C GLU A 199 -23.14 11.95 -15.61
N THR A 200 -24.21 11.19 -15.86
CA THR A 200 -25.20 10.85 -14.83
C THR A 200 -24.83 9.63 -14.02
N VAL A 201 -24.04 8.71 -14.59
CA VAL A 201 -23.62 7.48 -13.93
C VAL A 201 -22.47 7.73 -12.97
N LEU A 202 -21.49 8.59 -13.31
CA LEU A 202 -20.32 8.84 -12.45
C LEU A 202 -20.67 9.33 -11.04
N PRO A 203 -21.58 10.31 -10.86
CA PRO A 203 -22.03 10.70 -9.52
C PRO A 203 -22.64 9.53 -8.72
N SER A 204 -23.41 8.68 -9.40
CA SER A 204 -24.00 7.49 -8.77
C SER A 204 -22.91 6.49 -8.31
N LEU A 205 -21.85 6.27 -9.12
CA LEU A 205 -20.73 5.41 -8.71
C LEU A 205 -20.02 5.96 -7.46
N VAL A 206 -19.88 7.29 -7.37
CA VAL A 206 -19.28 7.95 -6.21
C VAL A 206 -20.14 7.74 -4.96
N GLU A 207 -21.43 7.92 -5.08
CA GLU A 207 -22.38 7.69 -3.98
C GLU A 207 -22.35 6.22 -3.52
N TRP A 208 -22.45 5.26 -4.44
CA TRP A 208 -22.46 3.83 -4.12
C TRP A 208 -21.15 3.33 -3.50
N SER A 209 -20.04 3.97 -3.83
CA SER A 209 -18.72 3.66 -3.27
C SER A 209 -18.43 4.35 -1.95
N ASP A 210 -19.28 5.29 -1.51
CA ASP A 210 -18.97 6.20 -0.39
C ASP A 210 -17.61 6.91 -0.60
N GLY A 211 -17.28 7.27 -1.84
CA GLY A 211 -16.01 7.89 -2.21
C GLY A 211 -14.78 7.00 -2.08
N ASN A 212 -14.94 5.67 -1.93
CA ASN A 212 -13.83 4.74 -1.84
C ASN A 212 -13.16 4.55 -3.22
N PRO A 213 -11.87 4.92 -3.40
CA PRO A 213 -11.20 4.88 -4.70
C PRO A 213 -11.16 3.48 -5.33
N GLY A 214 -10.92 2.45 -4.52
CA GLY A 214 -10.87 1.07 -5.00
C GLY A 214 -12.22 0.58 -5.49
N ALA A 215 -13.30 0.98 -4.82
CA ALA A 215 -14.66 0.68 -5.23
C ALA A 215 -15.04 1.40 -6.55
N ILE A 216 -14.66 2.67 -6.68
CA ILE A 216 -14.84 3.44 -7.93
C ILE A 216 -14.11 2.73 -9.08
N LEU A 217 -12.83 2.42 -8.92
CA LEU A 217 -12.05 1.71 -9.94
C LEU A 217 -12.64 0.35 -10.30
N HIS A 218 -13.15 -0.38 -9.32
CA HIS A 218 -13.80 -1.66 -9.57
C HIS A 218 -15.06 -1.49 -10.44
N MET A 219 -15.93 -0.56 -10.09
CA MET A 219 -17.15 -0.28 -10.87
C MET A 219 -16.85 0.27 -12.26
N LEU A 220 -15.83 1.12 -12.42
CA LEU A 220 -15.40 1.58 -13.75
C LEU A 220 -14.89 0.42 -14.63
N LYS A 221 -14.15 -0.54 -14.06
CA LYS A 221 -13.76 -1.77 -14.77
C LYS A 221 -14.96 -2.63 -15.17
N MET A 222 -15.93 -2.79 -14.28
CA MET A 222 -17.18 -3.49 -14.60
C MET A 222 -17.92 -2.79 -15.74
N ALA A 223 -18.01 -1.45 -15.73
CA ALA A 223 -18.69 -0.65 -16.76
C ALA A 223 -18.12 -0.86 -18.17
N GLN A 224 -16.88 -1.34 -18.30
CA GLN A 224 -16.28 -1.68 -19.60
C GLN A 224 -16.79 -2.98 -20.19
N LEU A 225 -17.38 -3.86 -19.37
CA LEU A 225 -17.83 -5.18 -19.81
C LEU A 225 -19.15 -5.09 -20.58
N PRO A 226 -19.32 -5.89 -21.66
CA PRO A 226 -20.49 -5.78 -22.54
C PRO A 226 -21.83 -5.99 -21.83
N GLN A 227 -21.89 -6.81 -20.78
CA GLN A 227 -23.12 -7.09 -20.03
C GLN A 227 -23.74 -5.85 -19.36
N TYR A 228 -22.90 -4.85 -19.04
CA TYR A 228 -23.34 -3.60 -18.42
C TYR A 228 -23.65 -2.51 -19.45
N ARG A 229 -23.75 -2.85 -20.74
CA ARG A 229 -24.05 -1.93 -21.83
C ARG A 229 -25.39 -2.25 -22.50
N ALA A 230 -26.07 -1.19 -22.92
CA ALA A 230 -27.25 -1.24 -23.80
C ALA A 230 -27.03 -0.19 -24.91
N GLY A 231 -26.45 -0.66 -26.05
CA GLY A 231 -25.98 0.24 -27.07
C GLY A 231 -24.87 1.17 -26.54
N ASP A 232 -25.08 2.45 -26.61
CA ASP A 232 -24.19 3.50 -26.15
C ASP A 232 -24.34 3.87 -24.65
N GLN A 233 -25.30 3.25 -23.95
CA GLN A 233 -25.59 3.55 -22.55
C GLN A 233 -25.09 2.49 -21.59
N LEU A 234 -24.73 2.91 -20.35
CA LEU A 234 -24.45 2.03 -19.24
C LEU A 234 -25.74 1.67 -18.49
N LYS A 235 -25.91 0.37 -18.20
CA LYS A 235 -26.98 -0.16 -17.36
C LYS A 235 -26.62 0.00 -15.88
N SER A 236 -26.68 1.22 -15.39
CA SER A 236 -26.19 1.58 -14.05
C SER A 236 -26.83 0.76 -12.92
N HIS A 237 -28.11 0.42 -13.02
CA HIS A 237 -28.81 -0.40 -12.03
C HIS A 237 -28.29 -1.84 -11.95
N ILE A 238 -27.95 -2.47 -13.09
CA ILE A 238 -27.36 -3.84 -13.11
C ILE A 238 -25.95 -3.79 -12.53
N LEU A 239 -25.16 -2.79 -12.92
CA LEU A 239 -23.82 -2.59 -12.39
C LEU A 239 -23.84 -2.41 -10.88
N TYR A 240 -24.80 -1.62 -10.34
CA TYR A 240 -24.96 -1.46 -8.90
C TYR A 240 -25.30 -2.76 -8.17
N VAL A 241 -26.27 -3.51 -8.71
CA VAL A 241 -26.70 -4.78 -8.09
C VAL A 241 -25.54 -5.76 -8.05
N ASP A 242 -24.83 -5.97 -9.15
CA ASP A 242 -23.72 -6.90 -9.24
C ASP A 242 -22.55 -6.48 -8.36
N TYR A 243 -22.25 -5.16 -8.29
CA TYR A 243 -21.26 -4.62 -7.37
C TYR A 243 -21.60 -4.92 -5.90
N ARG A 244 -22.87 -4.76 -5.53
CA ARG A 244 -23.32 -5.04 -4.15
C ARG A 244 -23.31 -6.55 -3.84
N MET A 245 -23.65 -7.40 -4.79
CA MET A 245 -23.61 -8.87 -4.64
C MET A 245 -22.18 -9.42 -4.60
N GLY A 246 -21.26 -8.88 -5.36
CA GLY A 246 -19.86 -9.30 -5.38
C GLY A 246 -19.05 -8.89 -4.14
N ARG A 247 -19.60 -8.00 -3.30
CA ARG A 247 -18.99 -7.57 -2.01
C ARG A 247 -19.34 -8.45 -0.80
N ARG A 248 -20.06 -9.55 -1.00
CA ARG A 248 -20.41 -10.49 0.08
C ARG A 248 -19.33 -11.60 0.23
#